data_baea88c612ef4388d23b88da1e9d40d8
#
_entry.id   baea88c612ef4388d23b88da1e9d40d8
#
_cell.length_a   1.000
_cell.length_b   1.000
_cell.length_c   1.000
_cell.angle_alpha   90.00
_cell.angle_beta   90.00
_cell.angle_gamma   90.00
#
_symmetry.space_group_name_H-M   'P 1'
#
loop_
_entity.id
_entity.type
_entity.pdbx_description
1 polymer ?
#
loop_
_entity_poly.entity_id
_entity_poly.type
_entity_poly.pdbx_seq_one_letter_code
_entity_poly.pdbx_strand_id
1 'polypeptide(L)'
;VLYHETNRGKGAALKTALGYIRAHFDANEGVVTVDADGQHLVKDIVRVSEDWMANPSALVLGSRRFTGKVPFKSRAGNAITRFVFRISTGVPVFDTQTGLRAFSVKRIPMMLAMRGDRYEYEINVLLYATRHHVPIREVTIDTVYIEDNASSHFHPVRDAWRIYKMILLFVASSAASFLADVVAFRLLRLLWPGYGKLFAEIAARVISSLCNYFLNKELVFEGKDRSSIVRYYALAVGILALDYGILSLLALAMPELWAKILAGLVVYPISFYMQRKFVFVTKDEMNDETE
;
A
#
# COMPACT_ATOMS: atom_id res chain seq x y z
N VAL A 1 -27.67 -4.77 -19.35
CA VAL A 1 -26.22 -4.89 -19.56
C VAL A 1 -25.68 -3.53 -19.95
N LEU A 2 -24.55 -3.10 -19.34
CA LEU A 2 -23.84 -1.86 -19.66
C LEU A 2 -22.59 -2.20 -20.48
N TYR A 3 -22.36 -1.49 -21.57
CA TYR A 3 -21.23 -1.74 -22.47
C TYR A 3 -20.29 -0.54 -22.53
N HIS A 4 -18.99 -0.82 -22.66
CA HIS A 4 -17.98 0.15 -23.06
C HIS A 4 -17.57 -0.14 -24.50
N GLU A 5 -17.40 0.87 -25.33
CA GLU A 5 -16.94 0.73 -26.71
C GLU A 5 -15.53 0.12 -26.80
N THR A 6 -14.71 0.37 -25.80
CA THR A 6 -13.34 -0.14 -25.70
C THR A 6 -13.06 -0.64 -24.29
N ASN A 7 -12.06 -1.52 -24.12
CA ASN A 7 -11.62 -1.99 -22.81
C ASN A 7 -10.97 -0.84 -22.01
N ARG A 8 -11.68 -0.34 -21.00
CA ARG A 8 -11.23 0.72 -20.10
C ARG A 8 -10.63 0.18 -18.78
N GLY A 9 -10.73 -1.11 -18.55
CA GLY A 9 -10.25 -1.81 -17.36
C GLY A 9 -11.33 -2.11 -16.33
N LYS A 10 -11.01 -3.02 -15.38
CA LYS A 10 -11.95 -3.53 -14.36
C LYS A 10 -12.52 -2.41 -13.49
N GLY A 11 -11.66 -1.51 -12.99
CA GLY A 11 -12.10 -0.39 -12.16
C GLY A 11 -13.08 0.55 -12.87
N ALA A 12 -12.84 0.84 -14.17
CA ALA A 12 -13.76 1.65 -14.98
C ALA A 12 -15.11 0.95 -15.17
N ALA A 13 -15.11 -0.37 -15.40
CA ALA A 13 -16.34 -1.17 -15.53
C ALA A 13 -17.13 -1.16 -14.21
N LEU A 14 -16.46 -1.37 -13.08
CA LEU A 14 -17.08 -1.28 -11.75
C LEU A 14 -17.67 0.11 -11.50
N LYS A 15 -16.95 1.19 -11.78
CA LYS A 15 -17.46 2.57 -11.61
C LYS A 15 -18.69 2.82 -12.45
N THR A 16 -18.73 2.34 -13.70
CA THR A 16 -19.92 2.49 -14.57
C THR A 16 -21.12 1.75 -14.00
N ALA A 17 -20.95 0.51 -13.54
CA ALA A 17 -22.02 -0.26 -12.91
C ALA A 17 -22.49 0.39 -11.59
N LEU A 18 -21.55 0.83 -10.75
CA LEU A 18 -21.85 1.51 -9.49
C LEU A 18 -22.57 2.85 -9.71
N GLY A 19 -22.19 3.61 -10.74
CA GLY A 19 -22.90 4.84 -11.11
C GLY A 19 -24.36 4.58 -11.49
N TYR A 20 -24.62 3.52 -12.25
CA TYR A 20 -25.98 3.09 -12.58
C TYR A 20 -26.76 2.67 -11.31
N ILE A 21 -26.15 1.84 -10.45
CA ILE A 21 -26.79 1.36 -9.22
C ILE A 21 -27.15 2.55 -8.32
N ARG A 22 -26.24 3.50 -8.13
CA ARG A 22 -26.50 4.71 -7.34
C ARG A 22 -27.72 5.51 -7.82
N ALA A 23 -27.96 5.51 -9.12
CA ALA A 23 -29.07 6.28 -9.70
C ALA A 23 -30.43 5.58 -9.60
N HIS A 24 -30.47 4.26 -9.37
CA HIS A 24 -31.68 3.46 -9.50
C HIS A 24 -32.06 2.65 -8.26
N PHE A 25 -31.20 2.60 -7.23
CA PHE A 25 -31.39 1.78 -6.05
C PHE A 25 -31.29 2.60 -4.77
N ASP A 26 -31.97 2.15 -3.71
CA ASP A 26 -31.99 2.82 -2.42
C ASP A 26 -30.65 2.71 -1.69
N ALA A 27 -30.33 3.76 -0.89
CA ALA A 27 -29.08 3.84 -0.15
C ALA A 27 -28.87 2.68 0.85
N ASN A 28 -29.96 2.08 1.33
CA ASN A 28 -29.91 0.97 2.30
C ASN A 28 -29.82 -0.40 1.65
N GLU A 29 -29.93 -0.48 0.32
CA GLU A 29 -29.77 -1.75 -0.40
C GLU A 29 -28.31 -2.19 -0.43
N GLY A 30 -28.13 -3.51 -0.58
CA GLY A 30 -26.82 -4.15 -0.71
C GLY A 30 -26.40 -4.34 -2.16
N VAL A 31 -25.11 -4.22 -2.41
CA VAL A 31 -24.49 -4.53 -3.68
C VAL A 31 -23.47 -5.63 -3.48
N VAL A 32 -23.49 -6.63 -4.35
CA VAL A 32 -22.44 -7.65 -4.41
C VAL A 32 -21.75 -7.57 -5.76
N THR A 33 -20.44 -7.36 -5.74
CA THR A 33 -19.61 -7.46 -6.95
C THR A 33 -19.04 -8.87 -7.08
N VAL A 34 -18.99 -9.37 -8.30
CA VAL A 34 -18.49 -10.73 -8.61
C VAL A 34 -17.68 -10.65 -9.91
N ASP A 35 -16.53 -11.35 -9.94
CA ASP A 35 -15.76 -11.50 -11.18
C ASP A 35 -16.50 -12.45 -12.15
N ALA A 36 -16.51 -12.11 -13.44
CA ALA A 36 -17.22 -12.85 -14.47
C ALA A 36 -16.41 -14.04 -15.05
N ASP A 37 -15.33 -14.43 -14.38
CA ASP A 37 -14.42 -15.50 -14.80
C ASP A 37 -14.84 -16.91 -14.31
N GLY A 38 -15.96 -17.00 -13.60
CA GLY A 38 -16.49 -18.25 -13.06
C GLY A 38 -15.77 -18.82 -11.82
N GLN A 39 -14.80 -18.09 -11.27
CA GLN A 39 -14.03 -18.55 -10.10
C GLN A 39 -14.79 -18.40 -8.77
N HIS A 40 -15.89 -17.64 -8.73
CA HIS A 40 -16.71 -17.46 -7.55
C HIS A 40 -17.93 -18.38 -7.57
N LEU A 41 -18.02 -19.28 -6.61
CA LEU A 41 -19.14 -20.22 -6.48
C LEU A 41 -20.39 -19.51 -5.94
N VAL A 42 -21.57 -19.91 -6.43
CA VAL A 42 -22.86 -19.34 -6.00
C VAL A 42 -23.02 -19.41 -4.47
N LYS A 43 -22.65 -20.54 -3.83
CA LYS A 43 -22.69 -20.68 -2.37
C LYS A 43 -21.86 -19.61 -1.64
N ASP A 44 -20.73 -19.22 -2.19
CA ASP A 44 -19.84 -18.21 -1.58
C ASP A 44 -20.39 -16.79 -1.79
N ILE A 45 -21.02 -16.53 -2.95
CA ILE A 45 -21.74 -15.28 -3.19
C ILE A 45 -22.88 -15.12 -2.15
N VAL A 46 -23.66 -16.17 -1.93
CA VAL A 46 -24.74 -16.19 -0.92
C VAL A 46 -24.18 -15.91 0.48
N ARG A 47 -23.10 -16.61 0.89
CA ARG A 47 -22.49 -16.43 2.22
C ARG A 47 -21.96 -15.00 2.45
N VAL A 48 -21.35 -14.41 1.43
CA VAL A 48 -20.87 -13.01 1.50
C VAL A 48 -22.05 -12.04 1.59
N SER A 49 -23.15 -12.32 0.87
CA SER A 49 -24.38 -11.52 0.91
C SER A 49 -25.05 -11.60 2.29
N GLU A 50 -25.14 -12.80 2.87
CA GLU A 50 -25.73 -13.04 4.21
C GLU A 50 -24.90 -12.36 5.31
N ASP A 51 -23.57 -12.44 5.25
CA ASP A 51 -22.71 -11.74 6.22
C ASP A 51 -22.89 -10.21 6.11
N TRP A 52 -23.04 -9.69 4.89
CA TRP A 52 -23.34 -8.27 4.71
C TRP A 52 -24.73 -7.90 5.25
N MET A 53 -25.76 -8.69 4.99
CA MET A 53 -27.12 -8.45 5.54
C MET A 53 -27.12 -8.40 7.07
N ALA A 54 -26.29 -9.23 7.70
CA ALA A 54 -26.10 -9.20 9.15
C ALA A 54 -25.25 -8.00 9.63
N ASN A 55 -24.45 -7.41 8.75
CA ASN A 55 -23.53 -6.32 9.07
C ASN A 55 -23.54 -5.22 7.98
N PRO A 56 -24.66 -4.47 7.77
CA PRO A 56 -24.82 -3.57 6.62
C PRO A 56 -23.85 -2.39 6.59
N SER A 57 -23.23 -2.04 7.71
CA SER A 57 -22.22 -0.99 7.80
C SER A 57 -20.84 -1.43 7.30
N ALA A 58 -20.61 -2.73 7.16
CA ALA A 58 -19.31 -3.27 6.78
C ALA A 58 -19.09 -3.32 5.24
N LEU A 59 -17.83 -3.33 4.84
CA LEU A 59 -17.36 -3.83 3.57
C LEU A 59 -16.98 -5.30 3.77
N VAL A 60 -17.76 -6.22 3.19
CA VAL A 60 -17.53 -7.67 3.33
C VAL A 60 -16.76 -8.18 2.12
N LEU A 61 -15.71 -8.94 2.33
CA LEU A 61 -14.83 -9.52 1.33
C LEU A 61 -14.95 -11.03 1.31
N GLY A 62 -15.13 -11.63 0.13
CA GLY A 62 -14.93 -13.06 -0.06
C GLY A 62 -13.44 -13.37 -0.13
N SER A 63 -12.86 -13.84 0.96
CA SER A 63 -11.41 -14.00 1.12
C SER A 63 -10.98 -15.43 0.83
N ARG A 64 -10.14 -15.62 -0.18
CA ARG A 64 -9.56 -16.92 -0.53
C ARG A 64 -8.51 -17.30 0.50
N ARG A 65 -8.72 -18.44 1.16
CA ARG A 65 -7.66 -19.05 1.97
C ARG A 65 -6.82 -19.92 1.05
N PHE A 66 -5.70 -19.45 0.58
CA PHE A 66 -4.79 -20.15 -0.34
C PHE A 66 -4.24 -21.45 0.27
N THR A 67 -5.16 -22.37 0.61
CA THR A 67 -4.89 -23.71 1.13
C THR A 67 -4.97 -24.73 0.00
N GLY A 68 -4.02 -25.64 -0.09
CA GLY A 68 -3.96 -26.66 -1.16
C GLY A 68 -2.97 -26.33 -2.30
N LYS A 69 -3.21 -26.87 -3.49
CA LYS A 69 -2.35 -26.67 -4.68
C LYS A 69 -2.60 -25.29 -5.30
N VAL A 70 -1.96 -24.28 -4.76
CA VAL A 70 -2.01 -22.90 -5.26
C VAL A 70 -0.73 -22.60 -6.03
N PRO A 71 -0.79 -22.01 -7.24
CA PRO A 71 0.39 -21.57 -7.96
C PRO A 71 1.25 -20.66 -7.08
N PHE A 72 2.55 -20.94 -7.01
CA PHE A 72 3.50 -20.20 -6.15
C PHE A 72 3.44 -18.68 -6.40
N LYS A 73 3.31 -18.27 -7.67
CA LYS A 73 3.20 -16.84 -8.05
C LYS A 73 2.00 -16.15 -7.40
N SER A 74 0.83 -16.80 -7.40
CA SER A 74 -0.39 -16.25 -6.79
C SER A 74 -0.25 -16.15 -5.27
N ARG A 75 0.31 -17.18 -4.62
CA ARG A 75 0.55 -17.20 -3.18
C ARG A 75 1.56 -16.14 -2.74
N ALA A 76 2.69 -16.04 -3.45
CA ALA A 76 3.71 -15.05 -3.16
C ALA A 76 3.20 -13.62 -3.40
N GLY A 77 2.53 -13.37 -4.53
CA GLY A 77 1.94 -12.05 -4.84
C GLY A 77 0.95 -11.59 -3.77
N ASN A 78 0.03 -12.46 -3.37
CA ASN A 78 -0.93 -12.13 -2.30
C ASN A 78 -0.25 -11.93 -0.94
N ALA A 79 0.76 -12.75 -0.60
CA ALA A 79 1.50 -12.60 0.66
C ALA A 79 2.22 -11.24 0.74
N ILE A 80 2.87 -10.82 -0.35
CA ILE A 80 3.54 -9.52 -0.44
C ILE A 80 2.52 -8.38 -0.35
N THR A 81 1.43 -8.44 -1.12
CA THR A 81 0.40 -7.39 -1.10
C THR A 81 -0.26 -7.27 0.27
N ARG A 82 -0.57 -8.40 0.92
CA ARG A 82 -1.08 -8.44 2.30
C ARG A 82 -0.12 -7.82 3.31
N PHE A 83 1.17 -8.14 3.22
CA PHE A 83 2.20 -7.59 4.10
C PHE A 83 2.29 -6.06 3.93
N VAL A 84 2.35 -5.58 2.69
CA VAL A 84 2.38 -4.15 2.35
C VAL A 84 1.11 -3.45 2.83
N PHE A 85 -0.06 -4.04 2.59
CA PHE A 85 -1.33 -3.49 3.04
C PHE A 85 -1.39 -3.37 4.56
N ARG A 86 -0.99 -4.43 5.28
CA ARG A 86 -0.94 -4.43 6.75
C ARG A 86 0.00 -3.37 7.30
N ILE A 87 1.20 -3.21 6.74
CA ILE A 87 2.14 -2.15 7.16
C ILE A 87 1.55 -0.77 6.87
N SER A 88 0.87 -0.60 5.73
CA SER A 88 0.32 0.70 5.30
C SER A 88 -0.92 1.13 6.08
N THR A 89 -1.71 0.19 6.60
CA THR A 89 -3.03 0.48 7.19
C THR A 89 -3.17 0.03 8.65
N GLY A 90 -2.29 -0.85 9.12
CA GLY A 90 -2.44 -1.52 10.42
C GLY A 90 -3.53 -2.62 10.44
N VAL A 91 -4.36 -2.73 9.39
CA VAL A 91 -5.48 -3.67 9.32
C VAL A 91 -5.05 -4.95 8.59
N PRO A 92 -5.21 -6.14 9.19
CA PRO A 92 -4.90 -7.39 8.52
C PRO A 92 -6.06 -7.77 7.57
N VAL A 93 -5.81 -7.75 6.26
CA VAL A 93 -6.71 -8.28 5.23
C VAL A 93 -6.01 -9.44 4.53
N PHE A 94 -6.64 -10.61 4.44
CA PHE A 94 -6.03 -11.83 3.88
C PHE A 94 -6.03 -11.84 2.35
N ASP A 95 -7.10 -11.36 1.72
CA ASP A 95 -7.20 -11.28 0.27
C ASP A 95 -7.57 -9.86 -0.17
N THR A 96 -6.55 -9.06 -0.44
CA THR A 96 -6.71 -7.66 -0.87
C THR A 96 -7.15 -7.53 -2.34
N GLN A 97 -7.10 -8.62 -3.11
CA GLN A 97 -7.34 -8.62 -4.55
C GLN A 97 -8.64 -9.35 -4.95
N THR A 98 -9.44 -9.76 -3.98
CA THR A 98 -10.73 -10.42 -4.27
C THR A 98 -11.70 -9.47 -4.97
N GLY A 99 -12.37 -9.94 -6.02
CA GLY A 99 -13.47 -9.24 -6.68
C GLY A 99 -14.84 -9.50 -6.06
N LEU A 100 -14.95 -10.53 -5.20
CA LEU A 100 -16.20 -10.81 -4.49
C LEU A 100 -16.30 -9.93 -3.24
N ARG A 101 -17.15 -8.90 -3.31
CA ARG A 101 -17.33 -7.91 -2.25
C ARG A 101 -18.80 -7.56 -2.08
N ALA A 102 -19.25 -7.37 -0.84
CA ALA A 102 -20.57 -6.85 -0.53
C ALA A 102 -20.51 -5.58 0.31
N PHE A 103 -21.36 -4.61 -0.02
CA PHE A 103 -21.41 -3.31 0.64
C PHE A 103 -22.75 -2.61 0.36
N SER A 104 -23.09 -1.59 1.14
CA SER A 104 -24.30 -0.78 0.98
C SER A 104 -24.16 0.19 -0.20
N VAL A 105 -25.25 0.46 -0.93
CA VAL A 105 -25.37 1.51 -1.96
C VAL A 105 -24.94 2.87 -1.42
N LYS A 106 -25.16 3.15 -0.13
CA LYS A 106 -24.69 4.36 0.56
C LYS A 106 -23.18 4.61 0.42
N ARG A 107 -22.36 3.57 0.19
CA ARG A 107 -20.91 3.69 0.02
C ARG A 107 -20.46 3.97 -1.41
N ILE A 108 -21.36 3.90 -2.38
CA ILE A 108 -21.02 4.09 -3.80
C ILE A 108 -20.41 5.47 -4.09
N PRO A 109 -20.89 6.60 -3.51
CA PRO A 109 -20.25 7.91 -3.76
C PRO A 109 -18.74 7.89 -3.47
N MET A 110 -18.35 7.29 -2.33
CA MET A 110 -16.96 7.09 -1.96
C MET A 110 -16.21 6.26 -3.02
N MET A 111 -16.80 5.14 -3.45
CA MET A 111 -16.17 4.24 -4.43
C MET A 111 -16.00 4.91 -5.79
N LEU A 112 -16.95 5.72 -6.24
CA LEU A 112 -16.85 6.47 -7.49
C LEU A 112 -15.74 7.53 -7.46
N ALA A 113 -15.45 8.10 -6.29
CA ALA A 113 -14.38 9.08 -6.11
C ALA A 113 -12.97 8.46 -6.12
N MET A 114 -12.84 7.12 -5.98
CA MET A 114 -11.54 6.45 -5.94
C MET A 114 -10.80 6.51 -7.27
N ARG A 115 -9.49 6.77 -7.20
CA ARG A 115 -8.59 6.74 -8.35
C ARG A 115 -8.35 5.30 -8.82
N GLY A 116 -7.98 5.17 -10.10
CA GLY A 116 -7.65 3.90 -10.73
C GLY A 116 -8.82 3.32 -11.55
N ASP A 117 -8.51 2.82 -12.74
CA ASP A 117 -9.47 2.26 -13.68
C ASP A 117 -9.23 0.78 -13.97
N ARG A 118 -8.19 0.19 -13.32
CA ARG A 118 -7.83 -1.23 -13.47
C ARG A 118 -7.82 -1.93 -12.12
N TYR A 119 -6.91 -2.87 -11.88
CA TYR A 119 -6.82 -3.68 -10.65
C TYR A 119 -6.43 -2.87 -9.41
N GLU A 120 -5.72 -1.75 -9.57
CA GLU A 120 -5.39 -0.83 -8.48
C GLU A 120 -6.62 -0.20 -7.81
N TYR A 121 -7.74 -0.12 -8.51
CA TYR A 121 -9.00 0.41 -7.98
C TYR A 121 -9.46 -0.34 -6.73
N GLU A 122 -9.42 -1.67 -6.75
CA GLU A 122 -9.89 -2.51 -5.65
C GLU A 122 -9.04 -2.33 -4.37
N ILE A 123 -7.72 -2.13 -4.54
CA ILE A 123 -6.82 -1.84 -3.42
C ILE A 123 -7.07 -0.43 -2.89
N ASN A 124 -7.29 0.55 -3.77
CA ASN A 124 -7.58 1.93 -3.36
C ASN A 124 -8.89 2.04 -2.56
N VAL A 125 -9.93 1.27 -2.93
CA VAL A 125 -11.17 1.16 -2.15
C VAL A 125 -10.89 0.61 -0.75
N LEU A 126 -10.04 -0.43 -0.62
CA LEU A 126 -9.68 -0.98 0.69
C LEU A 126 -8.85 0.00 1.53
N LEU A 127 -7.89 0.68 0.91
CA LEU A 127 -7.07 1.69 1.59
C LEU A 127 -7.92 2.84 2.11
N TYR A 128 -8.88 3.29 1.32
CA TYR A 128 -9.84 4.31 1.76
C TYR A 128 -10.71 3.81 2.91
N ALA A 129 -11.28 2.60 2.77
CA ALA A 129 -12.13 2.01 3.80
C ALA A 129 -11.42 1.92 5.16
N THR A 130 -10.13 1.54 5.17
CA THR A 130 -9.35 1.48 6.41
C THR A 130 -9.06 2.86 7.01
N ARG A 131 -8.80 3.88 6.19
CA ARG A 131 -8.55 5.25 6.65
C ARG A 131 -9.78 5.88 7.29
N HIS A 132 -10.95 5.61 6.73
CA HIS A 132 -12.23 6.14 7.22
C HIS A 132 -12.94 5.17 8.19
N HIS A 133 -12.18 4.29 8.83
CA HIS A 133 -12.68 3.35 9.86
C HIS A 133 -13.92 2.55 9.43
N VAL A 134 -14.08 2.30 8.11
CA VAL A 134 -15.13 1.40 7.61
C VAL A 134 -14.82 -0.02 8.07
N PRO A 135 -15.72 -0.69 8.80
CA PRO A 135 -15.49 -2.07 9.20
C PRO A 135 -15.28 -2.97 7.99
N ILE A 136 -14.14 -3.68 7.96
CA ILE A 136 -13.85 -4.70 6.95
C ILE A 136 -14.04 -6.07 7.58
N ARG A 137 -14.86 -6.91 6.93
CA ARG A 137 -15.11 -8.29 7.33
C ARG A 137 -14.67 -9.22 6.21
N GLU A 138 -14.19 -10.41 6.56
CA GLU A 138 -13.75 -11.41 5.60
C GLU A 138 -14.52 -12.71 5.80
N VAL A 139 -15.21 -13.15 4.76
CA VAL A 139 -15.84 -14.46 4.67
C VAL A 139 -14.92 -15.37 3.89
N THR A 140 -14.51 -16.50 4.47
CA THR A 140 -13.67 -17.47 3.77
C THR A 140 -14.45 -18.11 2.63
N ILE A 141 -13.90 -18.05 1.42
CA ILE A 141 -14.49 -18.65 0.22
C ILE A 141 -13.58 -19.71 -0.37
N ASP A 142 -14.15 -20.59 -1.17
CA ASP A 142 -13.39 -21.61 -1.87
C ASP A 142 -12.58 -20.99 -3.00
N THR A 143 -11.40 -21.53 -3.26
CA THR A 143 -10.55 -21.10 -4.36
C THR A 143 -10.72 -22.07 -5.52
N VAL A 144 -11.36 -21.62 -6.58
CA VAL A 144 -11.53 -22.40 -7.83
C VAL A 144 -10.53 -21.90 -8.85
N TYR A 145 -9.70 -22.81 -9.37
CA TYR A 145 -8.80 -22.52 -10.48
C TYR A 145 -9.35 -23.19 -11.73
N ILE A 146 -9.69 -22.38 -12.73
CA ILE A 146 -10.13 -22.84 -14.04
C ILE A 146 -8.95 -22.68 -14.99
N GLU A 147 -8.50 -23.78 -15.62
CA GLU A 147 -7.43 -23.81 -16.64
C GLU A 147 -6.17 -23.03 -16.25
N ASP A 148 -5.61 -23.29 -15.04
CA ASP A 148 -4.40 -22.62 -14.52
C ASP A 148 -4.43 -21.08 -14.59
N ASN A 149 -5.63 -20.45 -14.48
CA ASN A 149 -5.85 -19.01 -14.65
C ASN A 149 -5.66 -18.47 -16.08
N ALA A 150 -5.88 -19.23 -17.10
CA ALA A 150 -5.79 -18.78 -18.50
C ALA A 150 -6.71 -17.58 -18.82
N SER A 151 -7.81 -17.42 -18.08
CA SER A 151 -8.75 -16.29 -18.17
C SER A 151 -8.27 -15.01 -17.46
N SER A 152 -7.15 -15.06 -16.73
CA SER A 152 -6.66 -13.89 -15.99
C SER A 152 -5.98 -12.89 -16.93
N HIS A 153 -6.58 -11.72 -17.11
CA HIS A 153 -6.00 -10.58 -17.81
C HIS A 153 -4.98 -9.79 -16.95
N PHE A 154 -4.51 -10.39 -15.85
CA PHE A 154 -3.49 -9.81 -14.99
C PHE A 154 -2.12 -9.82 -15.67
N HIS A 155 -1.55 -8.63 -15.90
CA HIS A 155 -0.20 -8.47 -16.41
C HIS A 155 0.79 -8.36 -15.23
N PRO A 156 1.53 -9.44 -14.89
CA PRO A 156 2.28 -9.51 -13.63
C PRO A 156 3.21 -8.32 -13.38
N VAL A 157 3.92 -7.87 -14.42
CA VAL A 157 4.89 -6.77 -14.29
C VAL A 157 4.20 -5.41 -14.19
N ARG A 158 3.25 -5.12 -15.08
CA ARG A 158 2.59 -3.80 -15.14
C ARG A 158 1.65 -3.55 -13.97
N ASP A 159 0.91 -4.57 -13.55
CA ASP A 159 -0.04 -4.43 -12.45
C ASP A 159 0.70 -4.49 -11.11
N ALA A 160 1.75 -5.32 -10.98
CA ALA A 160 2.66 -5.27 -9.84
C ALA A 160 3.33 -3.89 -9.71
N TRP A 161 3.79 -3.27 -10.81
CA TRP A 161 4.34 -1.93 -10.79
C TRP A 161 3.36 -0.91 -10.22
N ARG A 162 2.10 -0.94 -10.62
CA ARG A 162 1.07 -0.02 -10.12
C ARG A 162 0.80 -0.19 -8.63
N ILE A 163 0.81 -1.44 -8.16
CA ILE A 163 0.59 -1.78 -6.75
C ILE A 163 1.80 -1.37 -5.89
N TYR A 164 3.01 -1.68 -6.37
CA TYR A 164 4.24 -1.52 -5.59
C TYR A 164 5.01 -0.23 -5.90
N LYS A 165 4.55 0.58 -6.85
CA LYS A 165 5.22 1.81 -7.28
C LYS A 165 5.70 2.66 -6.10
N MET A 166 4.86 2.87 -5.10
CA MET A 166 5.21 3.69 -3.94
C MET A 166 6.39 3.11 -3.17
N ILE A 167 6.40 1.79 -2.95
CA ILE A 167 7.49 1.10 -2.24
C ILE A 167 8.76 1.11 -3.07
N LEU A 168 8.64 0.82 -4.37
CA LEU A 168 9.78 0.83 -5.29
C LEU A 168 10.39 2.22 -5.40
N LEU A 169 9.57 3.27 -5.46
CA LEU A 169 10.04 4.66 -5.44
C LEU A 169 10.71 5.01 -4.10
N PHE A 170 10.21 4.52 -2.97
CA PHE A 170 10.84 4.72 -1.67
C PHE A 170 12.22 4.03 -1.58
N VAL A 171 12.33 2.81 -2.10
CA VAL A 171 13.64 2.10 -2.21
C VAL A 171 14.58 2.88 -3.11
N ALA A 172 14.10 3.31 -4.28
CA ALA A 172 14.89 4.06 -5.25
C ALA A 172 15.34 5.42 -4.69
N SER A 173 14.46 6.15 -3.98
CA SER A 173 14.81 7.42 -3.34
C SER A 173 15.88 7.24 -2.26
N SER A 174 15.81 6.16 -1.49
CA SER A 174 16.82 5.83 -0.49
C SER A 174 18.17 5.49 -1.12
N ALA A 175 18.18 4.71 -2.20
CA ALA A 175 19.40 4.39 -2.96
C ALA A 175 20.02 5.64 -3.61
N ALA A 176 19.20 6.52 -4.20
CA ALA A 176 19.65 7.78 -4.78
C ALA A 176 20.26 8.71 -3.72
N SER A 177 19.65 8.75 -2.54
CA SER A 177 20.16 9.56 -1.42
C SER A 177 21.48 9.02 -0.88
N PHE A 178 21.64 7.71 -0.81
CA PHE A 178 22.93 7.08 -0.46
C PHE A 178 24.01 7.41 -1.49
N LEU A 179 23.70 7.35 -2.78
CA LEU A 179 24.63 7.73 -3.82
C LEU A 179 25.01 9.21 -3.71
N ALA A 180 24.04 10.10 -3.45
CA ALA A 180 24.27 11.52 -3.20
C ALA A 180 25.19 11.75 -2.00
N ASP A 181 25.04 10.98 -0.91
CA ASP A 181 25.93 11.03 0.26
C ASP A 181 27.39 10.74 -0.13
N VAL A 182 27.61 9.63 -0.83
CA VAL A 182 28.95 9.20 -1.26
C VAL A 182 29.58 10.23 -2.22
N VAL A 183 28.83 10.71 -3.19
CA VAL A 183 29.31 11.69 -4.17
C VAL A 183 29.62 13.02 -3.48
N ALA A 184 28.71 13.53 -2.63
CA ALA A 184 28.93 14.76 -1.87
C ALA A 184 30.16 14.67 -0.96
N PHE A 185 30.30 13.55 -0.24
CA PHE A 185 31.49 13.32 0.59
C PHE A 185 32.78 13.38 -0.22
N ARG A 186 32.84 12.68 -1.35
CA ARG A 186 34.01 12.68 -2.24
C ARG A 186 34.33 14.06 -2.80
N LEU A 187 33.31 14.80 -3.26
CA LEU A 187 33.48 16.15 -3.79
C LEU A 187 33.96 17.12 -2.71
N LEU A 188 33.36 17.10 -1.53
CA LEU A 188 33.78 17.93 -0.40
C LEU A 188 35.23 17.67 0.01
N ARG A 189 35.66 16.39 0.04
CA ARG A 189 37.05 16.04 0.33
C ARG A 189 38.04 16.48 -0.74
N LEU A 190 37.59 16.51 -2.00
CA LEU A 190 38.41 16.95 -3.13
C LEU A 190 38.53 18.49 -3.17
N LEU A 191 37.41 19.21 -3.00
CA LEU A 191 37.36 20.68 -3.13
C LEU A 191 37.85 21.39 -1.89
N TRP A 192 37.66 20.84 -0.71
CA TRP A 192 38.04 21.44 0.58
C TRP A 192 38.79 20.45 1.50
N PRO A 193 40.00 20.05 1.13
CA PRO A 193 40.77 19.08 1.91
C PRO A 193 41.14 19.58 3.31
N GLY A 194 41.23 20.88 3.51
CA GLY A 194 41.62 21.53 4.78
C GLY A 194 40.58 21.45 5.89
N TYR A 195 39.29 21.22 5.59
CA TYR A 195 38.22 21.17 6.61
C TYR A 195 38.11 19.84 7.33
N GLY A 196 38.92 18.87 6.97
CA GLY A 196 38.94 17.56 7.64
C GLY A 196 37.79 16.62 7.21
N LYS A 197 37.92 15.35 7.62
CA LYS A 197 37.00 14.28 7.25
C LYS A 197 35.61 14.45 7.88
N LEU A 198 35.56 14.87 9.15
CA LEU A 198 34.31 15.03 9.90
C LEU A 198 33.40 16.08 9.27
N PHE A 199 33.94 17.21 8.84
CA PHE A 199 33.16 18.24 8.15
C PHE A 199 32.53 17.69 6.86
N ALA A 200 33.33 17.00 6.03
CA ALA A 200 32.85 16.43 4.79
C ALA A 200 31.73 15.40 5.03
N GLU A 201 31.84 14.59 6.07
CA GLU A 201 30.85 13.58 6.44
C GLU A 201 29.54 14.22 6.92
N ILE A 202 29.59 15.22 7.80
CA ILE A 202 28.39 15.92 8.28
C ILE A 202 27.70 16.66 7.13
N ALA A 203 28.46 17.39 6.32
CA ALA A 203 27.90 18.14 5.18
C ALA A 203 27.28 17.21 4.12
N ALA A 204 27.93 16.09 3.79
CA ALA A 204 27.37 15.08 2.88
C ALA A 204 26.07 14.47 3.46
N ARG A 205 26.03 14.19 4.75
CA ARG A 205 24.84 13.66 5.42
C ARG A 205 23.67 14.65 5.39
N VAL A 206 23.92 15.94 5.59
CA VAL A 206 22.90 16.99 5.44
C VAL A 206 22.36 17.03 4.01
N ILE A 207 23.25 17.05 3.01
CA ILE A 207 22.87 17.05 1.59
C ILE A 207 22.04 15.83 1.24
N SER A 208 22.48 14.64 1.61
CA SER A 208 21.78 13.38 1.29
C SER A 208 20.44 13.27 2.00
N SER A 209 20.32 13.74 3.24
CA SER A 209 19.06 13.75 3.98
C SER A 209 18.04 14.73 3.40
N LEU A 210 18.45 15.88 2.93
CA LEU A 210 17.60 16.80 2.19
C LEU A 210 17.15 16.19 0.86
N CYS A 211 18.08 15.56 0.13
CA CYS A 211 17.74 14.85 -1.10
C CYS A 211 16.68 13.76 -0.85
N ASN A 212 16.86 12.94 0.19
CA ASN A 212 15.87 11.91 0.58
C ASN A 212 14.52 12.51 0.95
N TYR A 213 14.51 13.61 1.71
CA TYR A 213 13.28 14.31 2.05
C TYR A 213 12.52 14.77 0.81
N PHE A 214 13.19 15.47 -0.13
CA PHE A 214 12.53 15.97 -1.34
C PHE A 214 12.08 14.84 -2.26
N LEU A 215 12.89 13.81 -2.48
CA LEU A 215 12.49 12.66 -3.28
C LEU A 215 11.28 11.95 -2.69
N ASN A 216 11.27 11.73 -1.39
CA ASN A 216 10.12 11.08 -0.73
C ASN A 216 8.88 11.97 -0.79
N LYS A 217 9.02 13.27 -0.54
CA LYS A 217 7.92 14.22 -0.59
C LYS A 217 7.26 14.30 -1.97
N GLU A 218 8.06 14.43 -3.03
CA GLU A 218 7.54 14.69 -4.38
C GLU A 218 7.18 13.40 -5.13
N LEU A 219 8.00 12.35 -5.01
CA LEU A 219 7.85 11.14 -5.84
C LEU A 219 7.13 9.99 -5.13
N VAL A 220 7.31 9.88 -3.80
CA VAL A 220 6.80 8.72 -3.06
C VAL A 220 5.43 9.02 -2.45
N PHE A 221 5.33 10.12 -1.70
CA PHE A 221 4.15 10.43 -0.88
C PHE A 221 3.28 11.55 -1.46
N GLU A 222 3.73 12.25 -2.51
CA GLU A 222 3.04 13.39 -3.15
C GLU A 222 2.58 14.45 -2.12
N GLY A 223 3.41 14.66 -1.08
CA GLY A 223 3.08 15.49 0.08
C GLY A 223 3.07 16.99 -0.24
N LYS A 224 1.99 17.69 0.12
CA LYS A 224 1.83 19.14 -0.14
C LYS A 224 2.17 20.02 1.07
N ASP A 225 2.39 19.43 2.25
CA ASP A 225 2.62 20.18 3.49
C ASP A 225 4.07 20.69 3.60
N ARG A 226 4.22 21.98 3.94
CA ARG A 226 5.52 22.62 4.17
C ARG A 226 6.13 22.30 5.54
N SER A 227 5.31 21.97 6.54
CA SER A 227 5.77 21.64 7.90
C SER A 227 6.37 20.22 8.00
N SER A 228 6.23 19.40 6.96
CA SER A 228 6.70 18.02 6.95
C SER A 228 8.21 17.86 7.17
N ILE A 229 9.01 18.90 6.89
CA ILE A 229 10.48 18.83 7.07
C ILE A 229 10.88 18.68 8.55
N VAL A 230 10.21 19.40 9.46
CA VAL A 230 10.50 19.30 10.90
C VAL A 230 10.13 17.91 11.41
N ARG A 231 8.96 17.41 11.03
CA ARG A 231 8.50 16.06 11.36
C ARG A 231 9.42 14.99 10.79
N TYR A 232 9.95 15.21 9.59
CA TYR A 232 10.91 14.31 8.95
C TYR A 232 12.19 14.17 9.78
N TYR A 233 12.81 15.28 10.19
CA TYR A 233 14.03 15.25 10.99
C TYR A 233 13.80 14.73 12.41
N ALA A 234 12.68 15.04 13.05
CA ALA A 234 12.29 14.46 14.34
C ALA A 234 12.16 12.93 14.23
N LEU A 235 11.52 12.43 13.18
CA LEU A 235 11.40 11.00 12.92
C LEU A 235 12.77 10.38 12.61
N ALA A 236 13.63 11.05 11.83
CA ALA A 236 14.96 10.55 11.46
C ALA A 236 15.83 10.28 12.71
N VAL A 237 15.75 11.17 13.71
CA VAL A 237 16.43 10.96 15.02
C VAL A 237 15.89 9.72 15.73
N GLY A 238 14.57 9.54 15.79
CA GLY A 238 13.94 8.38 16.39
C GLY A 238 14.29 7.07 15.68
N ILE A 239 14.31 7.07 14.35
CA ILE A 239 14.69 5.92 13.53
C ILE A 239 16.17 5.57 13.74
N LEU A 240 17.06 6.56 13.84
CA LEU A 240 18.47 6.34 14.12
C LEU A 240 18.68 5.69 15.49
N ALA A 241 17.97 6.17 16.52
CA ALA A 241 18.03 5.57 17.86
C ALA A 241 17.51 4.14 17.86
N LEU A 242 16.42 3.86 17.15
CA LEU A 242 15.86 2.51 17.00
C LEU A 242 16.84 1.57 16.26
N ASP A 243 17.42 2.01 15.15
CA ASP A 243 18.40 1.24 14.37
C ASP A 243 19.61 0.87 15.22
N TYR A 244 20.16 1.86 15.95
CA TYR A 244 21.29 1.63 16.84
C TYR A 244 20.94 0.67 18.00
N GLY A 245 19.76 0.80 18.57
CA GLY A 245 19.28 -0.11 19.62
C GLY A 245 19.17 -1.55 19.15
N ILE A 246 18.52 -1.77 18.01
CA ILE A 246 18.38 -3.10 17.40
C ILE A 246 19.75 -3.67 17.00
N LEU A 247 20.59 -2.85 16.35
CA LEU A 247 21.95 -3.24 15.99
C LEU A 247 22.76 -3.71 17.21
N SER A 248 22.73 -2.92 18.30
CA SER A 248 23.46 -3.21 19.52
C SER A 248 23.00 -4.53 20.17
N LEU A 249 21.69 -4.78 20.19
CA LEU A 249 21.14 -6.03 20.71
C LEU A 249 21.52 -7.23 19.83
N LEU A 250 21.41 -7.12 18.53
CA LEU A 250 21.75 -8.22 17.61
C LEU A 250 23.27 -8.50 17.61
N ALA A 251 24.11 -7.48 17.76
CA ALA A 251 25.57 -7.63 17.80
C ALA A 251 26.05 -8.43 19.00
N LEU A 252 25.23 -8.62 20.05
CA LEU A 252 25.53 -9.51 21.16
C LEU A 252 25.49 -11.00 20.79
N ALA A 253 24.71 -11.35 19.75
CA ALA A 253 24.44 -12.74 19.36
C ALA A 253 25.03 -13.13 17.98
N MET A 254 25.48 -12.15 17.18
CA MET A 254 25.97 -12.39 15.83
C MET A 254 27.02 -11.36 15.38
N PRO A 255 27.82 -11.65 14.33
CA PRO A 255 28.76 -10.68 13.76
C PRO A 255 28.07 -9.36 13.36
N GLU A 256 28.72 -8.23 13.64
CA GLU A 256 28.19 -6.88 13.48
C GLU A 256 27.62 -6.59 12.07
N LEU A 257 28.24 -7.14 11.02
CA LEU A 257 27.76 -7.00 9.66
C LEU A 257 26.35 -7.58 9.46
N TRP A 258 26.10 -8.79 9.98
CA TRP A 258 24.80 -9.44 9.91
C TRP A 258 23.77 -8.75 10.81
N ALA A 259 24.20 -8.34 12.00
CA ALA A 259 23.37 -7.55 12.91
C ALA A 259 22.91 -6.24 12.22
N LYS A 260 23.79 -5.55 11.51
CA LYS A 260 23.46 -4.32 10.75
C LYS A 260 22.49 -4.56 9.61
N ILE A 261 22.67 -5.63 8.85
CA ILE A 261 21.77 -6.00 7.77
C ILE A 261 20.37 -6.31 8.31
N LEU A 262 20.27 -7.11 9.36
CA LEU A 262 18.99 -7.46 9.96
C LEU A 262 18.30 -6.27 10.63
N ALA A 263 19.05 -5.42 11.35
CA ALA A 263 18.52 -4.17 11.90
C ALA A 263 17.91 -3.29 10.79
N GLY A 264 18.64 -3.10 9.67
CA GLY A 264 18.15 -2.35 8.54
C GLY A 264 16.89 -2.94 7.91
N LEU A 265 16.81 -4.27 7.76
CA LEU A 265 15.61 -4.94 7.24
C LEU A 265 14.37 -4.75 8.12
N VAL A 266 14.56 -4.64 9.44
CA VAL A 266 13.47 -4.37 10.39
C VAL A 266 13.09 -2.88 10.41
N VAL A 267 14.08 -2.02 10.45
CA VAL A 267 13.88 -0.56 10.59
C VAL A 267 13.34 0.07 9.32
N TYR A 268 13.70 -0.45 8.15
CA TYR A 268 13.28 0.11 6.88
C TYR A 268 11.74 0.14 6.67
N PRO A 269 10.99 -0.96 6.88
CA PRO A 269 9.52 -0.93 6.82
C PRO A 269 8.89 0.00 7.87
N ILE A 270 9.50 0.06 9.07
CA ILE A 270 9.05 0.95 10.15
C ILE A 270 9.23 2.41 9.72
N SER A 271 10.38 2.77 9.16
CA SER A 271 10.66 4.11 8.64
C SER A 271 9.67 4.51 7.55
N PHE A 272 9.39 3.62 6.60
CA PHE A 272 8.39 3.85 5.55
C PHE A 272 7.01 4.13 6.14
N TYR A 273 6.55 3.29 7.06
CA TYR A 273 5.24 3.43 7.70
C TYR A 273 5.13 4.75 8.48
N MET A 274 6.16 5.06 9.29
CA MET A 274 6.19 6.26 10.11
C MET A 274 6.27 7.54 9.26
N GLN A 275 7.07 7.55 8.19
CA GLN A 275 7.11 8.68 7.26
C GLN A 275 5.74 8.92 6.63
N ARG A 276 5.07 7.88 6.17
CA ARG A 276 3.74 7.97 5.58
C ARG A 276 2.70 8.50 6.58
N LYS A 277 2.69 8.00 7.81
CA LYS A 277 1.67 8.30 8.81
C LYS A 277 1.88 9.67 9.48
N PHE A 278 3.13 10.07 9.73
CA PHE A 278 3.41 11.22 10.58
C PHE A 278 4.12 12.38 9.87
N VAL A 279 4.80 12.11 8.74
CA VAL A 279 5.59 13.13 8.05
C VAL A 279 4.84 13.67 6.84
N PHE A 280 4.38 12.79 5.95
CA PHE A 280 3.78 13.14 4.67
C PHE A 280 2.26 12.89 4.68
N VAL A 281 1.58 13.44 5.66
CA VAL A 281 0.11 13.40 5.78
C VAL A 281 -0.51 14.29 4.70
N THR A 282 -1.51 13.82 3.98
CA THR A 282 -2.25 14.64 3.00
C THR A 282 -3.25 15.54 3.73
N LYS A 283 -3.55 16.72 3.16
CA LYS A 283 -4.50 17.68 3.77
C LYS A 283 -5.89 17.09 3.99
N ASP A 284 -6.30 16.14 3.15
CA ASP A 284 -7.59 15.45 3.29
C ASP A 284 -7.62 14.55 4.55
N GLU A 285 -6.45 14.06 5.00
CA GLU A 285 -6.33 13.27 6.23
C GLU A 285 -6.29 14.13 7.50
N MET A 286 -5.92 15.41 7.41
CA MET A 286 -5.88 16.32 8.59
C MET A 286 -7.25 16.91 8.94
N ASN A 287 -8.15 17.04 7.98
CA ASN A 287 -9.49 17.60 8.24
C ASN A 287 -10.45 16.57 8.85
N ASP A 288 -10.22 15.27 8.64
CA ASP A 288 -11.05 14.20 9.21
C ASP A 288 -10.73 13.90 10.69
N GLU A 289 -9.57 14.35 11.23
CA GLU A 289 -9.24 14.20 12.67
C GLU A 289 -9.84 15.34 13.53
N THR A 290 -10.46 16.34 12.91
CA THR A 290 -11.00 17.53 13.61
C THR A 290 -12.55 17.63 13.56
N GLU A 291 -13.24 16.67 12.92
CA GLU A 291 -14.70 16.47 12.99
C GLU A 291 -15.05 15.18 13.73
#